data_17aed2cc4bec236e63d987cb77d57b7b
#
_entry.id   17aed2cc4bec236e63d987cb77d57b7b
#
_cell.length_a   1.000
_cell.length_b   1.000
_cell.length_c   1.000
_cell.angle_alpha   90.00
_cell.angle_beta   90.00
_cell.angle_gamma   90.00
#
_symmetry.space_group_name_H-M   'P 1'
#
loop_
_entity.id
_entity.type
_entity.pdbx_description
1 polymer ?
#
loop_
_entity_poly.entity_id
_entity_poly.type
_entity_poly.pdbx_seq_one_letter_code
_entity_poly.pdbx_strand_id
1 'polypeptide(L)'
;MQLKTLITAAMLALSVTACSTVSKVVYRIDVPQGNYLEAATVDQVKVGMNKQQVQYLLGTPVLIDPFSDDTWYYVFLIQKAYQTPEQHTFIVNFDRQGVVTHLDLDKPLPTAGEKEINNVVIEASETQNKRWWQFWK
;
A
#
# COMPACT_ATOMS: atom_id res chain seq x y z
N MET A 1 16.85 -11.92 -52.89
CA MET A 1 15.58 -12.15 -52.21
C MET A 1 15.77 -12.38 -50.71
N GLN A 2 16.81 -13.06 -50.29
CA GLN A 2 17.09 -13.45 -48.86
C GLN A 2 17.23 -12.22 -47.92
N LEU A 3 17.83 -11.14 -48.34
CA LEU A 3 18.07 -9.96 -47.51
C LEU A 3 16.75 -9.24 -47.11
N LYS A 4 15.78 -9.18 -48.01
CA LYS A 4 14.49 -8.56 -47.72
C LYS A 4 13.67 -9.39 -46.70
N THR A 5 13.73 -10.70 -46.80
CA THR A 5 13.06 -11.61 -45.84
C THR A 5 13.71 -11.58 -44.46
N LEU A 6 15.03 -11.42 -44.37
CA LEU A 6 15.74 -11.24 -43.11
C LEU A 6 15.39 -9.93 -42.41
N ILE A 7 15.25 -8.84 -43.16
CA ILE A 7 14.87 -7.53 -42.63
C ILE A 7 13.42 -7.55 -42.12
N THR A 8 12.49 -8.16 -42.84
CA THR A 8 11.11 -8.28 -42.38
C THR A 8 10.98 -9.17 -41.14
N ALA A 9 11.72 -10.28 -41.07
CA ALA A 9 11.73 -11.13 -39.89
C ALA A 9 12.32 -10.43 -38.66
N ALA A 10 13.38 -9.63 -38.84
CA ALA A 10 13.97 -8.84 -37.75
C ALA A 10 13.03 -7.72 -37.27
N MET A 11 12.30 -7.06 -38.16
CA MET A 11 11.30 -6.06 -37.77
C MET A 11 10.12 -6.71 -37.01
N LEU A 12 9.67 -7.87 -37.42
CA LEU A 12 8.61 -8.59 -36.70
C LEU A 12 9.05 -9.03 -35.30
N ALA A 13 10.30 -9.48 -35.13
CA ALA A 13 10.84 -9.88 -33.83
C ALA A 13 10.99 -8.69 -32.87
N LEU A 14 11.35 -7.51 -33.36
CA LEU A 14 11.45 -6.27 -32.57
C LEU A 14 10.10 -5.75 -32.09
N SER A 15 9.03 -5.94 -32.85
CA SER A 15 7.70 -5.47 -32.47
C SER A 15 7.05 -6.28 -31.34
N VAL A 16 7.44 -7.55 -31.16
CA VAL A 16 6.88 -8.40 -30.07
C VAL A 16 7.49 -8.08 -28.70
N THR A 17 8.71 -7.57 -28.65
CA THR A 17 9.40 -7.26 -27.38
C THR A 17 9.00 -5.90 -26.79
N ALA A 18 8.35 -5.01 -27.53
CA ALA A 18 8.00 -3.66 -27.09
C ALA A 18 6.92 -3.62 -26.00
N CYS A 19 6.04 -4.63 -25.94
CA CYS A 19 4.88 -4.60 -25.04
C CYS A 19 5.22 -4.87 -23.56
N SER A 20 6.33 -5.52 -23.22
CA SER A 20 6.63 -5.91 -21.84
C SER A 20 7.37 -4.83 -21.03
N THR A 21 7.91 -3.80 -21.68
CA THR A 21 8.73 -2.78 -21.00
C THR A 21 7.91 -1.60 -20.52
N VAL A 22 6.71 -1.37 -21.07
CA VAL A 22 5.88 -0.20 -20.79
C VAL A 22 5.23 -0.26 -19.40
N SER A 23 5.02 -1.45 -18.83
CA SER A 23 4.37 -1.61 -17.52
C SER A 23 5.15 -0.97 -16.36
N LYS A 24 6.46 -0.78 -16.47
CA LYS A 24 7.31 -0.17 -15.44
C LYS A 24 7.39 1.35 -15.51
N VAL A 25 6.90 1.95 -16.60
CA VAL A 25 6.94 3.41 -16.80
C VAL A 25 5.73 4.12 -16.19
N VAL A 26 4.65 3.37 -15.93
CA VAL A 26 3.45 3.93 -15.31
C VAL A 26 3.68 4.10 -13.81
N TYR A 27 3.58 5.33 -13.32
CA TYR A 27 3.64 5.60 -11.88
C TYR A 27 2.45 4.94 -11.18
N ARG A 28 2.72 4.07 -10.22
CA ARG A 28 1.71 3.47 -9.34
C ARG A 28 1.88 4.02 -7.94
N ILE A 29 0.80 4.56 -7.40
CA ILE A 29 0.72 5.01 -6.01
C ILE A 29 0.53 3.81 -5.08
N ASP A 30 0.96 3.96 -3.85
CA ASP A 30 0.67 2.99 -2.79
C ASP A 30 -0.80 3.07 -2.42
N VAL A 31 -1.49 1.94 -2.44
CA VAL A 31 -2.93 1.87 -2.15
C VAL A 31 -3.15 1.01 -0.92
N PRO A 32 -3.44 1.62 0.24
CA PRO A 32 -3.90 0.90 1.42
C PRO A 32 -5.35 0.45 1.22
N GLN A 33 -5.67 -0.76 1.65
CA GLN A 33 -7.01 -1.36 1.58
C GLN A 33 -7.37 -2.03 2.91
N GLY A 34 -8.67 -2.13 3.19
CA GLY A 34 -9.18 -2.69 4.44
C GLY A 34 -9.09 -1.72 5.61
N ASN A 35 -8.85 -2.25 6.81
CA ASN A 35 -8.63 -1.43 7.99
C ASN A 35 -7.23 -0.80 7.94
N TYR A 36 -7.14 0.51 8.05
CA TYR A 36 -5.84 1.16 8.19
C TYR A 36 -5.29 0.91 9.59
N LEU A 37 -4.34 -0.03 9.69
CA LEU A 37 -3.70 -0.39 10.95
C LEU A 37 -2.36 0.35 11.07
N GLU A 38 -2.29 1.25 12.03
CA GLU A 38 -1.07 1.93 12.41
C GLU A 38 -0.50 1.31 13.69
N ALA A 39 0.80 1.02 13.72
CA ALA A 39 1.44 0.37 14.86
C ALA A 39 1.15 1.11 16.17
N ALA A 40 1.22 2.44 16.17
CA ALA A 40 0.94 3.26 17.34
C ALA A 40 -0.51 3.13 17.85
N THR A 41 -1.46 2.86 16.96
CA THR A 41 -2.87 2.68 17.34
C THR A 41 -3.12 1.25 17.83
N VAL A 42 -2.52 0.26 17.18
CA VAL A 42 -2.62 -1.15 17.59
C VAL A 42 -1.99 -1.36 18.96
N ASP A 43 -0.87 -0.71 19.26
CA ASP A 43 -0.20 -0.77 20.56
C ASP A 43 -1.04 -0.18 21.72
N GLN A 44 -2.03 0.64 21.42
CA GLN A 44 -2.97 1.18 22.42
C GLN A 44 -4.03 0.17 22.82
N VAL A 45 -4.31 -0.83 21.98
CA VAL A 45 -5.29 -1.88 22.29
C VAL A 45 -4.69 -2.84 23.31
N LYS A 46 -5.39 -3.02 24.44
CA LYS A 46 -4.91 -3.84 25.56
C LYS A 46 -5.96 -4.83 26.00
N VAL A 47 -5.49 -5.94 26.54
CA VAL A 47 -6.33 -6.90 27.26
C VAL A 47 -7.09 -6.17 28.37
N GLY A 48 -8.38 -6.47 28.52
CA GLY A 48 -9.27 -5.82 29.46
C GLY A 48 -10.11 -4.67 28.87
N MET A 49 -9.86 -4.23 27.63
CA MET A 49 -10.70 -3.27 26.94
C MET A 49 -12.03 -3.90 26.50
N ASN A 50 -13.08 -3.09 26.43
CA ASN A 50 -14.37 -3.54 25.91
C ASN A 50 -14.45 -3.34 24.38
N LYS A 51 -15.43 -3.99 23.73
CA LYS A 51 -15.67 -3.92 22.28
C LYS A 51 -15.78 -2.47 21.77
N GLN A 52 -16.41 -1.59 22.52
CA GLN A 52 -16.59 -0.18 22.13
C GLN A 52 -15.28 0.60 22.13
N GLN A 53 -14.42 0.34 23.11
CA GLN A 53 -13.09 0.97 23.17
C GLN A 53 -12.18 0.51 22.00
N VAL A 54 -12.21 -0.78 21.68
CA VAL A 54 -11.48 -1.32 20.54
C VAL A 54 -12.00 -0.72 19.24
N GLN A 55 -13.32 -0.65 19.08
CA GLN A 55 -13.94 -0.06 17.90
C GLN A 55 -13.66 1.45 17.78
N TYR A 56 -13.54 2.15 18.91
CA TYR A 56 -13.16 3.58 18.90
C TYR A 56 -11.72 3.78 18.39
N LEU A 57 -10.79 2.89 18.74
CA LEU A 57 -9.39 2.97 18.34
C LEU A 57 -9.16 2.50 16.90
N LEU A 58 -9.72 1.35 16.53
CA LEU A 58 -9.43 0.66 15.26
C LEU A 58 -10.53 0.81 14.20
N GLY A 59 -11.68 1.37 14.59
CA GLY A 59 -12.86 1.41 13.73
C GLY A 59 -13.60 0.07 13.67
N THR A 60 -14.45 -0.08 12.64
CA THR A 60 -15.22 -1.31 12.45
C THR A 60 -14.34 -2.42 11.87
N PRO A 61 -14.36 -3.65 12.44
CA PRO A 61 -13.60 -4.77 11.90
C PRO A 61 -14.10 -5.16 10.51
N VAL A 62 -13.22 -5.70 9.67
CA VAL A 62 -13.59 -6.22 8.35
C VAL A 62 -14.45 -7.47 8.48
N LEU A 63 -14.16 -8.30 9.46
CA LEU A 63 -14.87 -9.54 9.69
C LEU A 63 -15.08 -9.76 11.20
N ILE A 64 -16.28 -10.17 11.54
CA ILE A 64 -16.65 -10.72 12.84
C ILE A 64 -16.90 -12.21 12.61
N ASP A 65 -16.38 -13.08 13.50
CA ASP A 65 -16.59 -14.51 13.35
C ASP A 65 -18.09 -14.83 13.35
N PRO A 66 -18.63 -15.46 12.30
CA PRO A 66 -20.07 -15.75 12.21
C PRO A 66 -20.53 -16.87 13.18
N PHE A 67 -19.60 -17.61 13.78
CA PHE A 67 -19.91 -18.70 14.70
C PHE A 67 -19.78 -18.29 16.18
N SER A 68 -19.00 -17.24 16.42
CA SER A 68 -18.87 -16.63 17.74
C SER A 68 -18.65 -15.13 17.55
N ASP A 69 -19.53 -14.29 18.08
CA ASP A 69 -19.36 -12.82 18.02
C ASP A 69 -18.16 -12.32 18.85
N ASP A 70 -17.32 -13.24 19.29
CA ASP A 70 -16.25 -13.00 20.25
C ASP A 70 -14.87 -12.82 19.58
N THR A 71 -14.77 -12.96 18.26
CA THR A 71 -13.51 -12.76 17.53
C THR A 71 -13.68 -11.75 16.40
N TRP A 72 -12.88 -10.70 16.45
CA TRP A 72 -12.85 -9.63 15.44
C TRP A 72 -11.56 -9.67 14.65
N TYR A 73 -11.68 -9.55 13.32
CA TYR A 73 -10.56 -9.53 12.38
C TYR A 73 -10.43 -8.16 11.75
N TYR A 74 -9.28 -7.56 11.95
CA TYR A 74 -8.86 -6.34 11.28
C TYR A 74 -7.82 -6.70 10.23
N VAL A 75 -8.11 -6.46 8.98
CA VAL A 75 -7.24 -6.81 7.87
C VAL A 75 -6.77 -5.54 7.19
N PHE A 76 -5.46 -5.37 7.11
CA PHE A 76 -4.80 -4.29 6.43
C PHE A 76 -3.98 -4.84 5.27
N LEU A 77 -4.29 -4.40 4.06
CA LEU A 77 -3.54 -4.74 2.86
C LEU A 77 -2.87 -3.47 2.35
N ILE A 78 -1.57 -3.53 2.13
CA ILE A 78 -0.82 -2.46 1.48
C ILE A 78 -0.17 -2.98 0.21
N GLN A 79 -0.46 -2.33 -0.90
CA GLN A 79 0.22 -2.57 -2.16
C GLN A 79 1.13 -1.39 -2.48
N LYS A 80 2.44 -1.59 -2.31
CA LYS A 80 3.46 -0.61 -2.63
C LYS A 80 3.84 -0.70 -4.10
N ALA A 81 3.45 0.31 -4.88
CA ALA A 81 3.82 0.43 -6.31
C ALA A 81 3.72 -0.90 -7.10
N TYR A 82 4.86 -1.49 -7.47
CA TYR A 82 4.96 -2.73 -8.23
C TYR A 82 5.31 -3.96 -7.37
N GLN A 83 5.34 -3.80 -6.05
CA GLN A 83 5.66 -4.89 -5.14
C GLN A 83 4.46 -5.82 -4.95
N THR A 84 4.72 -7.02 -4.46
CA THR A 84 3.66 -7.94 -4.04
C THR A 84 2.87 -7.31 -2.89
N PRO A 85 1.54 -7.36 -2.90
CA PRO A 85 0.73 -6.87 -1.79
C PRO A 85 1.12 -7.56 -0.47
N GLU A 86 1.28 -6.77 0.58
CA GLU A 86 1.49 -7.26 1.94
C GLU A 86 0.20 -7.15 2.73
N GLN A 87 -0.20 -8.27 3.33
CA GLN A 87 -1.37 -8.33 4.20
C GLN A 87 -0.91 -8.49 5.65
N HIS A 88 -1.51 -7.71 6.53
CA HIS A 88 -1.37 -7.78 7.97
C HIS A 88 -2.74 -8.04 8.57
N THR A 89 -2.82 -9.00 9.49
CA THR A 89 -4.07 -9.35 10.15
C THR A 89 -3.89 -9.19 11.65
N PHE A 90 -4.75 -8.37 12.25
CA PHE A 90 -4.82 -8.19 13.68
C PHE A 90 -6.12 -8.80 14.20
N ILE A 91 -6.01 -9.76 15.11
CA ILE A 91 -7.12 -10.54 15.65
C ILE A 91 -7.33 -10.13 17.10
N VAL A 92 -8.56 -9.78 17.43
CA VAL A 92 -8.97 -9.41 18.78
C VAL A 92 -10.01 -10.41 19.26
N ASN A 93 -9.66 -11.15 20.31
CA ASN A 93 -10.55 -12.11 20.95
C ASN A 93 -11.17 -11.50 22.21
N PHE A 94 -12.47 -11.68 22.34
CA PHE A 94 -13.26 -11.19 23.48
C PHE A 94 -13.78 -12.36 24.30
N ASP A 95 -14.12 -12.10 25.54
CA ASP A 95 -14.91 -13.01 26.36
C ASP A 95 -16.43 -12.81 26.11
N ARG A 96 -17.24 -13.63 26.78
CA ARG A 96 -18.71 -13.53 26.71
C ARG A 96 -19.27 -12.20 27.24
N GLN A 97 -18.46 -11.43 27.96
CA GLN A 97 -18.82 -10.11 28.50
C GLN A 97 -18.38 -8.99 27.54
N GLY A 98 -17.71 -9.32 26.42
CA GLY A 98 -17.22 -8.38 25.43
C GLY A 98 -15.94 -7.66 25.84
N VAL A 99 -15.12 -8.31 26.69
CA VAL A 99 -13.82 -7.79 27.13
C VAL A 99 -12.71 -8.53 26.41
N VAL A 100 -11.68 -7.80 25.95
CA VAL A 100 -10.52 -8.36 25.25
C VAL A 100 -9.74 -9.30 26.16
N THR A 101 -9.58 -10.53 25.70
CA THR A 101 -8.81 -11.58 26.39
C THR A 101 -7.47 -11.86 25.74
N HIS A 102 -7.43 -11.81 24.42
CA HIS A 102 -6.22 -12.11 23.64
C HIS A 102 -6.13 -11.23 22.40
N LEU A 103 -4.90 -10.86 22.06
CA LEU A 103 -4.54 -10.07 20.89
C LEU A 103 -3.50 -10.85 20.12
N ASP A 104 -3.68 -10.96 18.80
CA ASP A 104 -2.73 -11.63 17.91
C ASP A 104 -2.49 -10.79 16.67
N LEU A 105 -1.23 -10.64 16.30
CA LEU A 105 -0.78 -9.91 15.12
C LEU A 105 0.11 -10.83 14.29
N ASP A 106 -0.33 -11.18 13.09
CA ASP A 106 0.36 -12.13 12.21
C ASP A 106 1.76 -11.66 11.77
N LYS A 107 1.90 -10.35 11.53
CA LYS A 107 3.16 -9.73 11.12
C LYS A 107 3.29 -8.32 11.70
N PRO A 108 4.52 -7.89 12.03
CA PRO A 108 4.75 -6.53 12.49
C PRO A 108 4.22 -5.53 11.47
N LEU A 109 3.53 -4.51 11.96
CA LEU A 109 3.00 -3.43 11.13
C LEU A 109 4.14 -2.51 10.69
N PRO A 110 4.05 -1.91 9.49
CA PRO A 110 4.98 -0.87 9.09
C PRO A 110 4.90 0.28 10.10
N THR A 111 6.03 0.59 10.71
CA THR A 111 6.12 1.72 11.65
C THR A 111 5.91 3.02 10.86
N ALA A 112 5.15 3.96 11.41
CA ALA A 112 4.83 5.24 10.77
C ALA A 112 6.08 6.09 10.39
N GLY A 113 7.27 5.70 10.86
CA GLY A 113 8.55 6.30 10.49
C GLY A 113 9.13 5.83 9.16
N GLU A 114 8.56 4.75 8.55
CA GLU A 114 8.97 4.26 7.24
C GLU A 114 8.03 4.73 6.10
N LYS A 115 7.19 5.72 6.39
CA LYS A 115 6.81 6.65 5.36
C LYS A 115 8.11 7.34 4.94
N GLU A 116 8.77 6.83 3.89
CA GLU A 116 9.41 7.75 2.99
C GLU A 116 8.31 8.73 2.59
N ILE A 117 8.21 9.79 3.38
CA ILE A 117 7.57 11.00 2.94
C ILE A 117 8.46 11.42 1.78
N ASN A 118 8.12 10.98 0.57
CA ASN A 118 8.50 11.66 -0.64
C ASN A 118 7.76 13.01 -0.66
N ASN A 119 7.79 13.71 0.47
CA ASN A 119 7.80 15.15 0.50
C ASN A 119 9.19 15.54 -0.03
N VAL A 120 9.45 15.23 -1.28
CA VAL A 120 10.21 16.12 -2.09
C VAL A 120 9.35 17.39 -2.04
N VAL A 121 9.57 18.21 -1.02
CA VAL A 121 9.40 19.63 -1.15
C VAL A 121 10.24 19.92 -2.39
N ILE A 122 9.56 20.01 -3.51
CA ILE A 122 10.10 20.68 -4.67
C ILE A 122 10.23 22.09 -4.11
N GLU A 123 11.36 22.36 -3.45
CA GLU A 123 11.83 23.70 -3.37
C GLU A 123 11.75 24.13 -4.82
N ALA A 124 10.78 24.98 -5.09
CA ALA A 124 10.73 25.68 -6.36
C ALA A 124 12.08 26.38 -6.40
N SER A 125 13.07 25.64 -6.92
CA SER A 125 14.32 26.25 -7.31
C SER A 125 13.82 27.38 -8.19
N GLU A 126 14.02 28.60 -7.72
CA GLU A 126 13.81 29.79 -8.51
C GLU A 126 14.43 29.46 -9.87
N THR A 127 13.60 28.92 -10.73
CA THR A 127 13.91 28.85 -12.15
C THR A 127 14.13 30.30 -12.47
N GLN A 128 15.41 30.68 -12.40
CA GLN A 128 15.86 31.91 -13.01
C GLN A 128 15.10 31.96 -14.31
N ASN A 129 14.15 32.87 -14.35
CA ASN A 129 13.28 33.16 -15.47
C ASN A 129 14.18 33.61 -16.66
N LYS A 130 14.92 32.63 -17.18
CA LYS A 130 15.69 32.80 -18.40
C LYS A 130 14.64 32.82 -19.52
N ARG A 131 14.17 34.03 -19.75
CA ARG A 131 13.14 34.34 -20.73
C ARG A 131 13.59 33.71 -22.05
N TRP A 132 12.90 32.63 -22.46
CA TRP A 132 13.13 31.82 -23.68
C TRP A 132 13.15 32.65 -24.95
N TRP A 133 12.68 33.93 -24.93
CA TRP A 133 12.64 34.88 -26.02
C TRP A 133 13.95 35.68 -26.25
N GLN A 134 14.99 35.44 -25.44
CA GLN A 134 16.30 36.08 -25.63
C GLN A 134 17.19 35.39 -26.66
N PHE A 135 16.72 34.31 -27.29
CA PHE A 135 17.47 33.62 -28.34
C PHE A 135 17.35 34.24 -29.72
N TRP A 136 16.62 35.33 -29.89
CA TRP A 136 16.33 35.97 -31.18
C TRP A 136 16.98 37.38 -31.33
N LYS A 137 18.11 37.61 -30.67
CA LYS A 137 18.94 38.80 -30.93
C LYS A 137 20.33 38.43 -31.35
#